data_3822c4cc1619f87b6481b4e0e296925b
#
_entry.id   3822c4cc1619f87b6481b4e0e296925b
#
_cell.length_a   1.000
_cell.length_b   1.000
_cell.length_c   1.000
_cell.angle_alpha   90.00
_cell.angle_beta   90.00
_cell.angle_gamma   90.00
#
_symmetry.space_group_name_H-M   'P 1'
#
loop_
_entity.id
_entity.type
_entity.pdbx_description
1 polymer ?
#
loop_
_entity_poly.entity_id
_entity_poly.type
_entity_poly.pdbx_seq_one_letter_code
_entity_poly.pdbx_strand_id
1 'polypeptide(L)'
;MTPEIGGTTCSEMGGTMTSEIVSTGMKWMIRFAAVFLIAALTSVFTILYMAEPEQEEMKIFSEVVTERGQRATINLDDGSRIRLNSGSKLLYPEEFDSEQRYVQLYGEAYFEIAGDERPFIVKADEAVIEILGTEFNVHAYEDREDIKVVVADGMVSVRSDRASYEHSASLGKGDMATLKRGSEGDVNVTQNVNLRRHLGWMQYRLNFDNIPLSQVASTLQRWYGVDIEFENDQLREKKLTADFEDASIHEVIRVIEIALNVEHEMKGRKITLK
;
A
#
# COMPACT_ATOMS: atom_id res chain seq x y z
N MET A 1 47.58 95.99 -66.96
CA MET A 1 48.25 95.81 -65.70
C MET A 1 47.35 94.96 -64.84
N THR A 2 47.62 93.72 -64.77
CA THR A 2 47.00 92.66 -63.98
C THR A 2 47.85 92.43 -62.76
N PRO A 3 47.23 91.91 -61.70
CA PRO A 3 47.80 90.66 -61.19
C PRO A 3 46.70 89.59 -60.89
N GLU A 4 47.21 88.43 -61.02
CA GLU A 4 46.59 87.14 -60.68
C GLU A 4 46.31 86.98 -59.19
N ILE A 5 45.23 86.21 -58.86
CA ILE A 5 45.07 85.72 -57.55
C ILE A 5 44.87 84.23 -57.64
N GLY A 6 45.73 83.45 -56.95
CA GLY A 6 45.81 82.05 -56.91
C GLY A 6 44.68 81.38 -56.14
N GLY A 7 44.28 80.22 -56.63
CA GLY A 7 43.35 79.40 -55.99
C GLY A 7 43.97 78.48 -54.95
N THR A 8 43.37 78.42 -53.79
CA THR A 8 43.70 77.48 -52.70
C THR A 8 42.75 76.24 -52.76
N THR A 9 43.32 75.10 -52.95
CA THR A 9 42.65 73.81 -52.89
C THR A 9 42.40 73.45 -51.43
N CYS A 10 41.16 73.20 -51.12
CA CYS A 10 40.75 72.60 -49.84
C CYS A 10 40.96 71.09 -49.92
N SER A 11 41.78 70.58 -49.04
CA SER A 11 42.03 69.12 -48.88
C SER A 11 40.87 68.48 -48.09
N GLU A 12 40.25 67.48 -48.68
CA GLU A 12 39.30 66.60 -48.00
C GLU A 12 40.03 65.75 -46.98
N MET A 13 39.74 66.00 -45.67
CA MET A 13 39.96 65.06 -44.59
C MET A 13 38.59 64.67 -44.02
N GLY A 14 38.04 63.62 -44.57
CA GLY A 14 36.74 63.09 -44.12
C GLY A 14 36.69 61.57 -44.25
N GLY A 15 36.87 60.90 -43.16
CA GLY A 15 36.12 59.73 -42.88
C GLY A 15 36.58 58.37 -43.35
N THR A 16 37.53 57.77 -42.66
CA THR A 16 37.70 56.31 -42.67
C THR A 16 37.73 55.66 -41.25
N MET A 17 37.49 56.43 -40.17
CA MET A 17 37.52 55.86 -38.80
C MET A 17 36.20 55.20 -38.32
N THR A 18 35.08 55.46 -38.95
CA THR A 18 33.77 54.94 -38.41
C THR A 18 33.43 53.53 -38.87
N SER A 19 33.92 53.08 -40.04
CA SER A 19 33.58 51.75 -40.56
C SER A 19 34.37 50.61 -39.89
N GLU A 20 35.59 50.84 -39.41
CA GLU A 20 36.36 49.77 -38.75
C GLU A 20 35.92 49.53 -37.32
N ILE A 21 35.48 50.55 -36.56
CA ILE A 21 35.00 50.41 -35.20
C ILE A 21 33.68 49.65 -35.16
N VAL A 22 32.77 49.92 -36.10
CA VAL A 22 31.50 49.21 -36.25
C VAL A 22 31.70 47.74 -36.62
N SER A 23 32.67 47.47 -37.53
CA SER A 23 32.98 46.10 -37.96
C SER A 23 33.62 45.25 -36.87
N THR A 24 34.41 45.85 -35.99
CA THR A 24 35.08 45.18 -34.90
C THR A 24 34.09 44.90 -33.76
N GLY A 25 33.22 45.83 -33.42
CA GLY A 25 32.15 45.62 -32.42
C GLY A 25 31.15 44.51 -32.84
N MET A 26 30.79 44.48 -34.13
CA MET A 26 29.88 43.44 -34.67
C MET A 26 30.52 42.04 -34.64
N LYS A 27 31.82 41.92 -34.84
CA LYS A 27 32.55 40.64 -34.75
C LYS A 27 32.61 40.14 -33.31
N TRP A 28 32.75 41.00 -32.33
CA TRP A 28 32.73 40.69 -30.89
C TRP A 28 31.31 40.25 -30.47
N MET A 29 30.25 40.93 -30.90
CA MET A 29 28.88 40.55 -30.63
C MET A 29 28.53 39.14 -31.19
N ILE A 30 28.96 38.83 -32.41
CA ILE A 30 28.78 37.51 -33.01
C ILE A 30 29.51 36.43 -32.19
N ARG A 31 30.72 36.70 -31.72
CA ARG A 31 31.49 35.76 -30.90
C ARG A 31 30.81 35.51 -29.54
N PHE A 32 30.33 36.56 -28.87
CA PHE A 32 29.58 36.40 -27.62
C PHE A 32 28.25 35.62 -27.85
N ALA A 33 27.51 35.92 -28.91
CA ALA A 33 26.31 35.21 -29.27
C ALA A 33 26.60 33.73 -29.54
N ALA A 34 27.69 33.39 -30.23
CA ALA A 34 28.11 32.02 -30.45
C ALA A 34 28.47 31.26 -29.18
N VAL A 35 29.20 31.92 -28.24
CA VAL A 35 29.53 31.33 -26.94
C VAL A 35 28.29 31.09 -26.10
N PHE A 36 27.35 32.04 -26.06
CA PHE A 36 26.06 31.86 -25.37
C PHE A 36 25.22 30.72 -25.99
N LEU A 37 25.23 30.61 -27.29
CA LEU A 37 24.50 29.56 -28.00
C LEU A 37 25.07 28.16 -27.72
N ILE A 38 26.40 28.05 -27.70
CA ILE A 38 27.10 26.81 -27.32
C ILE A 38 26.83 26.48 -25.84
N ALA A 39 26.89 27.45 -24.94
CA ALA A 39 26.60 27.26 -23.53
C ALA A 39 25.12 26.80 -23.30
N ALA A 40 24.18 27.41 -24.04
CA ALA A 40 22.78 27.02 -23.98
C ALA A 40 22.56 25.60 -24.52
N LEU A 41 23.18 25.25 -25.65
CA LEU A 41 23.12 23.92 -26.24
C LEU A 41 23.76 22.86 -25.35
N THR A 42 24.89 23.15 -24.73
CA THR A 42 25.53 22.22 -23.77
C THR A 42 24.68 22.06 -22.51
N SER A 43 24.07 23.13 -21.99
CA SER A 43 23.16 23.07 -20.86
C SER A 43 21.91 22.23 -21.16
N VAL A 44 21.27 22.46 -22.30
CA VAL A 44 20.13 21.64 -22.75
C VAL A 44 20.54 20.18 -22.97
N PHE A 45 21.69 19.94 -23.60
CA PHE A 45 22.22 18.60 -23.78
C PHE A 45 22.49 17.91 -22.44
N THR A 46 23.09 18.60 -21.47
CA THR A 46 23.34 18.07 -20.13
C THR A 46 22.04 17.76 -19.41
N ILE A 47 21.02 18.63 -19.50
CA ILE A 47 19.71 18.40 -18.89
C ILE A 47 19.02 17.18 -19.54
N LEU A 48 19.04 17.06 -20.88
CA LEU A 48 18.45 15.94 -21.59
C LEU A 48 19.22 14.63 -21.38
N TYR A 49 20.53 14.70 -21.19
CA TYR A 49 21.38 13.51 -20.96
C TYR A 49 21.37 13.06 -19.51
N MET A 50 21.20 14.00 -18.54
CA MET A 50 21.02 13.68 -17.12
C MET A 50 19.57 13.37 -16.75
N ALA A 51 18.61 13.70 -17.59
CA ALA A 51 17.28 13.14 -17.53
C ALA A 51 17.33 11.71 -18.07
N GLU A 52 18.11 10.82 -17.44
CA GLU A 52 17.87 9.38 -17.63
C GLU A 52 16.39 9.18 -17.28
N PRO A 53 15.58 8.60 -18.21
CA PRO A 53 14.25 8.20 -17.81
C PRO A 53 14.47 7.25 -16.62
N GLU A 54 13.90 7.58 -15.48
CA GLU A 54 13.76 6.67 -14.36
C GLU A 54 13.12 5.42 -14.98
N GLN A 55 13.95 4.42 -15.27
CA GLN A 55 13.45 3.14 -15.73
C GLN A 55 12.63 2.65 -14.54
N GLU A 56 11.32 2.73 -14.67
CA GLU A 56 10.44 1.96 -13.79
C GLU A 56 10.87 0.51 -13.96
N GLU A 57 11.80 0.08 -13.10
CA GLU A 57 12.14 -1.34 -12.98
C GLU A 57 10.82 -2.05 -12.78
N MET A 58 10.45 -2.87 -13.74
CA MET A 58 9.24 -3.66 -13.71
C MET A 58 9.37 -4.62 -12.53
N LYS A 59 8.92 -4.18 -11.34
CA LYS A 59 9.02 -4.97 -10.11
C LYS A 59 8.27 -6.26 -10.32
N ILE A 60 8.99 -7.36 -10.30
CA ILE A 60 8.41 -8.70 -10.35
C ILE A 60 7.81 -8.96 -8.97
N PHE A 61 6.51 -9.16 -8.94
CA PHE A 61 5.79 -9.53 -7.71
C PHE A 61 5.58 -11.04 -7.68
N SER A 62 5.96 -11.64 -6.57
CA SER A 62 5.56 -12.98 -6.19
C SER A 62 4.18 -12.96 -5.54
N GLU A 63 3.36 -13.96 -5.84
CA GLU A 63 2.03 -14.13 -5.29
C GLU A 63 1.96 -15.43 -4.49
N VAL A 64 1.47 -15.36 -3.26
CA VAL A 64 1.13 -16.53 -2.45
C VAL A 64 -0.36 -16.48 -2.13
N VAL A 65 -1.07 -17.54 -2.49
CA VAL A 65 -2.51 -17.71 -2.27
C VAL A 65 -2.74 -18.91 -1.36
N THR A 66 -3.60 -18.74 -0.37
CA THR A 66 -4.12 -19.83 0.45
C THR A 66 -5.58 -20.12 0.06
N GLU A 67 -5.87 -21.36 -0.24
CA GLU A 67 -7.22 -21.82 -0.45
C GLU A 67 -8.02 -21.85 0.86
N ARG A 68 -9.35 -22.03 0.78
CA ARG A 68 -10.20 -22.30 1.94
C ARG A 68 -9.69 -23.54 2.67
N GLY A 69 -9.52 -23.48 3.98
CA GLY A 69 -8.97 -24.55 4.81
C GLY A 69 -7.45 -24.66 4.83
N GLN A 70 -6.75 -23.80 4.08
CA GLN A 70 -5.29 -23.78 4.01
C GLN A 70 -4.72 -22.54 4.70
N ARG A 71 -3.51 -22.68 5.21
CA ARG A 71 -2.69 -21.57 5.75
C ARG A 71 -1.28 -21.73 5.25
N ALA A 72 -0.55 -20.62 5.14
CA ALA A 72 0.84 -20.62 4.71
C ALA A 72 1.71 -19.77 5.65
N THR A 73 2.99 -20.07 5.70
CA THR A 73 4.00 -19.22 6.34
C THR A 73 5.03 -18.86 5.29
N ILE A 74 5.28 -17.57 5.15
CA ILE A 74 6.22 -16.98 4.20
C ILE A 74 7.35 -16.36 5.03
N ASN A 75 8.60 -16.72 4.72
CA ASN A 75 9.76 -16.05 5.27
C ASN A 75 10.32 -15.17 4.15
N LEU A 76 10.49 -13.90 4.43
CA LEU A 76 11.03 -12.91 3.51
C LEU A 76 12.55 -12.78 3.72
N ASP A 77 13.27 -12.30 2.71
CA ASP A 77 14.74 -12.21 2.76
C ASP A 77 15.25 -11.16 3.75
N ASP A 78 14.41 -10.21 4.14
CA ASP A 78 14.69 -9.22 5.20
C ASP A 78 14.61 -9.81 6.63
N GLY A 79 14.29 -11.11 6.77
CA GLY A 79 14.09 -11.79 8.03
C GLY A 79 12.67 -11.70 8.59
N SER A 80 11.76 -10.98 7.92
CA SER A 80 10.35 -10.91 8.31
C SER A 80 9.63 -12.22 8.02
N ARG A 81 8.61 -12.52 8.85
CA ARG A 81 7.76 -13.70 8.70
C ARG A 81 6.30 -13.29 8.62
N ILE A 82 5.59 -13.86 7.66
CA ILE A 82 4.17 -13.61 7.46
C ILE A 82 3.42 -14.93 7.51
N ARG A 83 2.43 -15.03 8.40
CA ARG A 83 1.51 -16.17 8.44
C ARG A 83 0.22 -15.75 7.77
N LEU A 84 -0.13 -16.43 6.69
CA LEU A 84 -1.31 -16.15 5.88
C LEU A 84 -2.44 -17.09 6.28
N ASN A 85 -3.59 -16.54 6.65
CA ASN A 85 -4.77 -17.31 7.03
C ASN A 85 -5.50 -17.86 5.80
N SER A 86 -6.53 -18.68 6.02
CA SER A 86 -7.30 -19.36 4.97
C SER A 86 -8.05 -18.37 4.06
N GLY A 87 -8.03 -18.62 2.75
CA GLY A 87 -8.71 -17.79 1.77
C GLY A 87 -8.09 -16.39 1.65
N SER A 88 -6.79 -16.29 1.72
CA SER A 88 -6.04 -15.02 1.69
C SER A 88 -4.99 -15.03 0.58
N LYS A 89 -4.53 -13.84 0.20
CA LYS A 89 -3.52 -13.65 -0.81
C LYS A 89 -2.53 -12.56 -0.38
N LEU A 90 -1.25 -12.80 -0.61
CA LEU A 90 -0.17 -11.84 -0.40
C LEU A 90 0.59 -11.63 -1.71
N LEU A 91 0.77 -10.37 -2.08
CA LEU A 91 1.67 -9.95 -3.16
C LEU A 91 2.87 -9.25 -2.54
N TYR A 92 4.07 -9.64 -2.90
CA TYR A 92 5.31 -9.03 -2.43
C TYR A 92 6.37 -9.06 -3.53
N PRO A 93 7.27 -8.07 -3.64
CA PRO A 93 8.33 -8.08 -4.64
C PRO A 93 9.38 -9.15 -4.29
N GLU A 94 10.06 -9.68 -5.30
CA GLU A 94 11.19 -10.60 -5.09
C GLU A 94 12.32 -9.93 -4.32
N GLU A 95 12.57 -8.66 -4.57
CA GLU A 95 13.51 -7.83 -3.83
C GLU A 95 12.83 -6.55 -3.39
N PHE A 96 13.01 -6.15 -2.13
CA PHE A 96 12.51 -4.89 -1.61
C PHE A 96 13.32 -3.71 -2.13
N ASP A 97 12.62 -2.59 -2.28
CA ASP A 97 13.20 -1.30 -2.62
C ASP A 97 14.25 -0.83 -1.59
N SER A 98 15.15 0.05 -2.02
CA SER A 98 16.12 0.71 -1.14
C SER A 98 15.46 1.68 -0.14
N GLU A 99 14.24 2.18 -0.44
CA GLU A 99 13.55 3.17 0.38
C GLU A 99 12.46 2.55 1.27
N GLN A 100 11.79 1.48 0.81
CA GLN A 100 10.66 0.89 1.52
C GLN A 100 10.49 -0.60 1.21
N ARG A 101 9.81 -1.31 2.11
CA ARG A 101 9.43 -2.71 1.98
C ARG A 101 7.91 -2.80 1.81
N TYR A 102 7.42 -2.91 0.59
CA TYR A 102 6.00 -2.86 0.27
C TYR A 102 5.42 -4.23 -0.03
N VAL A 103 4.27 -4.54 0.59
CA VAL A 103 3.47 -5.74 0.31
C VAL A 103 1.98 -5.41 0.21
N GLN A 104 1.22 -6.25 -0.48
CA GLN A 104 -0.24 -6.10 -0.59
C GLN A 104 -0.94 -7.35 -0.09
N LEU A 105 -1.88 -7.16 0.84
CA LEU A 105 -2.67 -8.23 1.46
C LEU A 105 -4.13 -8.17 1.03
N TYR A 106 -4.68 -9.34 0.73
CA TYR A 106 -6.10 -9.62 0.60
C TYR A 106 -6.45 -10.73 1.59
N GLY A 107 -7.45 -10.52 2.45
CA GLY A 107 -7.82 -11.47 3.48
C GLY A 107 -7.17 -11.20 4.84
N GLU A 108 -6.56 -12.19 5.47
CA GLU A 108 -6.00 -12.07 6.83
C GLU A 108 -4.59 -12.63 6.92
N ALA A 109 -3.71 -11.86 7.58
CA ALA A 109 -2.36 -12.29 7.86
C ALA A 109 -1.85 -11.74 9.21
N TYR A 110 -0.98 -12.51 9.83
CA TYR A 110 -0.15 -12.08 10.95
C TYR A 110 1.26 -11.83 10.47
N PHE A 111 1.78 -10.67 10.84
CA PHE A 111 3.09 -10.17 10.44
C PHE A 111 4.02 -10.14 11.64
N GLU A 112 5.19 -10.73 11.50
CA GLU A 112 6.35 -10.61 12.40
C GLU A 112 7.44 -9.90 11.60
N ILE A 113 7.50 -8.57 11.70
CA ILE A 113 8.36 -7.74 10.86
C ILE A 113 9.70 -7.50 11.54
N ALA A 114 10.78 -7.84 10.85
CA ALA A 114 12.14 -7.56 11.28
C ALA A 114 12.41 -6.05 11.32
N GLY A 115 13.13 -5.59 12.35
CA GLY A 115 13.53 -4.19 12.48
C GLY A 115 14.48 -3.78 11.35
N ASP A 116 14.15 -2.69 10.66
CA ASP A 116 14.96 -2.09 9.58
C ASP A 116 14.69 -0.59 9.56
N GLU A 117 15.64 0.21 9.08
CA GLU A 117 15.47 1.66 8.92
C GLU A 117 14.45 1.99 7.83
N ARG A 118 14.29 1.12 6.83
CA ARG A 118 13.29 1.24 5.78
C ARG A 118 11.91 0.84 6.31
N PRO A 119 10.88 1.66 6.13
CA PRO A 119 9.53 1.31 6.55
C PRO A 119 9.03 0.06 5.80
N PHE A 120 8.32 -0.80 6.54
CA PHE A 120 7.54 -1.88 5.94
C PHE A 120 6.11 -1.40 5.79
N ILE A 121 5.57 -1.47 4.58
CA ILE A 121 4.25 -0.95 4.23
C ILE A 121 3.36 -2.11 3.80
N VAL A 122 2.26 -2.30 4.53
CA VAL A 122 1.21 -3.25 4.16
C VAL A 122 0.02 -2.47 3.60
N LYS A 123 -0.28 -2.68 2.33
CA LYS A 123 -1.54 -2.23 1.72
C LYS A 123 -2.57 -3.34 1.85
N ALA A 124 -3.66 -3.06 2.57
CA ALA A 124 -4.77 -3.99 2.75
C ALA A 124 -6.08 -3.27 2.41
N ASP A 125 -6.54 -3.44 1.17
CA ASP A 125 -7.66 -2.70 0.60
C ASP A 125 -7.50 -1.17 0.78
N GLU A 126 -8.41 -0.49 1.51
CA GLU A 126 -8.32 0.95 1.79
C GLU A 126 -7.33 1.29 2.92
N ALA A 127 -6.84 0.30 3.67
CA ALA A 127 -5.88 0.53 4.76
C ALA A 127 -4.44 0.54 4.26
N VAL A 128 -3.66 1.50 4.75
CA VAL A 128 -2.20 1.58 4.62
C VAL A 128 -1.61 1.52 6.02
N ILE A 129 -0.79 0.50 6.26
CA ILE A 129 -0.17 0.20 7.55
C ILE A 129 1.34 0.37 7.38
N GLU A 130 1.96 1.19 8.21
CA GLU A 130 3.39 1.48 8.18
C GLU A 130 4.07 1.11 9.48
N ILE A 131 5.20 0.37 9.38
CA ILE A 131 5.87 -0.26 10.51
C ILE A 131 7.39 -0.22 10.30
N LEU A 132 8.16 -0.17 11.39
CA LEU A 132 9.63 -0.33 11.37
C LEU A 132 10.09 -1.70 11.92
N GLY A 133 9.30 -2.30 12.80
CA GLY A 133 9.58 -3.60 13.42
C GLY A 133 8.54 -3.90 14.48
N THR A 134 7.58 -4.77 14.18
CA THR A 134 6.35 -4.92 14.97
C THR A 134 5.70 -6.27 14.67
N GLU A 135 4.95 -6.80 15.65
CA GLU A 135 4.08 -7.95 15.47
C GLU A 135 2.61 -7.52 15.48
N PHE A 136 1.87 -7.81 14.42
CA PHE A 136 0.48 -7.38 14.27
C PHE A 136 -0.32 -8.28 13.33
N ASN A 137 -1.64 -8.23 13.47
CA ASN A 137 -2.58 -8.92 12.60
C ASN A 137 -3.37 -7.92 11.76
N VAL A 138 -3.58 -8.23 10.51
CA VAL A 138 -4.46 -7.49 9.60
C VAL A 138 -5.57 -8.42 9.15
N HIS A 139 -6.83 -8.03 9.37
CA HIS A 139 -8.03 -8.72 8.91
C HIS A 139 -8.77 -7.82 7.92
N ALA A 140 -8.70 -8.17 6.62
CA ALA A 140 -9.20 -7.36 5.52
C ALA A 140 -9.94 -8.20 4.46
N TYR A 141 -10.77 -9.18 4.88
CA TYR A 141 -11.60 -9.95 3.96
C TYR A 141 -12.68 -9.07 3.31
N GLU A 142 -12.91 -9.24 2.01
CA GLU A 142 -13.85 -8.43 1.23
C GLU A 142 -15.31 -8.57 1.68
N ASP A 143 -15.68 -9.71 2.27
CA ASP A 143 -17.03 -9.98 2.80
C ASP A 143 -17.29 -9.30 4.16
N ARG A 144 -16.37 -8.46 4.64
CA ARG A 144 -16.49 -7.68 5.88
C ARG A 144 -16.66 -6.20 5.56
N GLU A 145 -17.44 -5.51 6.38
CA GLU A 145 -17.63 -4.06 6.25
C GLU A 145 -16.42 -3.26 6.76
N ASP A 146 -15.55 -3.90 7.53
CA ASP A 146 -14.43 -3.26 8.21
C ASP A 146 -13.11 -3.99 7.96
N ILE A 147 -12.03 -3.21 8.03
CA ILE A 147 -10.66 -3.68 8.07
C ILE A 147 -10.18 -3.47 9.50
N LYS A 148 -9.56 -4.51 10.10
CA LYS A 148 -9.03 -4.46 11.45
C LYS A 148 -7.53 -4.68 11.46
N VAL A 149 -6.83 -3.84 12.21
CA VAL A 149 -5.40 -3.97 12.48
C VAL A 149 -5.20 -4.07 13.97
N VAL A 150 -4.61 -5.15 14.46
CA VAL A 150 -4.41 -5.41 15.90
C VAL A 150 -2.94 -5.59 16.18
N VAL A 151 -2.39 -4.82 17.13
CA VAL A 151 -0.97 -4.84 17.47
C VAL A 151 -0.71 -5.82 18.61
N ALA A 152 0.10 -6.84 18.33
CA ALA A 152 0.54 -7.81 19.32
C ALA A 152 1.77 -7.34 20.10
N ASP A 153 2.74 -6.70 19.41
CA ASP A 153 3.91 -6.08 20.03
C ASP A 153 4.49 -4.98 19.14
N GLY A 154 5.05 -3.93 19.75
CA GLY A 154 5.63 -2.77 19.06
C GLY A 154 4.62 -1.66 18.77
N MET A 155 4.84 -0.91 17.68
CA MET A 155 4.02 0.23 17.25
C MET A 155 3.71 0.17 15.76
N VAL A 156 2.49 0.57 15.39
CA VAL A 156 1.98 0.58 14.02
C VAL A 156 1.33 1.93 13.72
N SER A 157 1.60 2.49 12.56
CA SER A 157 0.85 3.62 12.02
C SER A 157 -0.17 3.12 11.00
N VAL A 158 -1.44 3.49 11.17
CA VAL A 158 -2.55 3.07 10.30
C VAL A 158 -3.27 4.30 9.76
N ARG A 159 -3.50 4.34 8.47
CA ARG A 159 -4.33 5.36 7.81
C ARG A 159 -5.17 4.75 6.69
N SER A 160 -6.19 5.47 6.28
CA SER A 160 -6.86 5.19 5.01
C SER A 160 -5.98 5.67 3.84
N ASP A 161 -6.06 5.00 2.70
CA ASP A 161 -5.40 5.45 1.46
C ASP A 161 -6.02 6.74 0.91
N ARG A 162 -7.25 7.08 1.33
CA ARG A 162 -7.96 8.33 0.99
C ARG A 162 -7.56 9.50 1.89
N ALA A 163 -6.91 9.22 3.02
CA ALA A 163 -6.51 10.22 4.00
C ALA A 163 -5.04 10.61 3.81
N SER A 164 -4.71 11.88 4.13
CA SER A 164 -3.34 12.32 4.20
C SER A 164 -2.61 11.69 5.40
N TYR A 165 -1.28 11.75 5.39
CA TYR A 165 -0.43 11.25 6.50
C TYR A 165 -0.78 11.85 7.86
N GLU A 166 -1.27 13.09 7.89
CA GLU A 166 -1.67 13.80 9.11
C GLU A 166 -2.86 13.16 9.83
N HIS A 167 -3.62 12.31 9.13
CA HIS A 167 -4.77 11.58 9.68
C HIS A 167 -4.44 10.11 10.00
N SER A 168 -3.16 9.79 10.22
CA SER A 168 -2.77 8.46 10.65
C SER A 168 -3.03 8.27 12.15
N ALA A 169 -3.49 7.07 12.51
CA ALA A 169 -3.59 6.64 13.90
C ALA A 169 -2.35 5.83 14.30
N SER A 170 -1.73 6.17 15.43
CA SER A 170 -0.65 5.39 16.01
C SER A 170 -1.21 4.40 17.03
N LEU A 171 -0.85 3.12 16.90
CA LEU A 171 -1.30 2.02 17.74
C LEU A 171 -0.10 1.41 18.46
N GLY A 172 -0.28 1.15 19.75
CA GLY A 172 0.66 0.37 20.56
C GLY A 172 0.16 -1.05 20.82
N LYS A 173 0.94 -1.81 21.57
CA LYS A 173 0.60 -3.17 21.98
C LYS A 173 -0.77 -3.25 22.63
N GLY A 174 -1.64 -4.13 22.13
CA GLY A 174 -2.99 -4.32 22.62
C GLY A 174 -4.02 -3.36 22.04
N ASP A 175 -3.63 -2.46 21.13
CA ASP A 175 -4.56 -1.58 20.45
C ASP A 175 -5.07 -2.21 19.15
N MET A 176 -6.25 -1.78 18.72
CA MET A 176 -6.89 -2.17 17.47
C MET A 176 -7.38 -0.94 16.72
N ALA A 177 -6.98 -0.82 15.47
CA ALA A 177 -7.62 0.09 14.53
C ALA A 177 -8.75 -0.63 13.79
N THR A 178 -9.83 0.09 13.56
CA THR A 178 -10.95 -0.34 12.71
C THR A 178 -11.21 0.75 11.66
N LEU A 179 -11.09 0.39 10.39
CA LEU A 179 -11.45 1.22 9.24
C LEU A 179 -12.72 0.66 8.62
N LYS A 180 -13.75 1.48 8.49
CA LYS A 180 -14.98 1.11 7.78
C LYS A 180 -14.79 1.35 6.28
N ARG A 181 -15.06 0.33 5.45
CA ARG A 181 -14.95 0.43 4.00
C ARG A 181 -15.86 1.51 3.44
N GLY A 182 -15.37 2.25 2.45
CA GLY A 182 -16.15 3.31 1.79
C GLY A 182 -16.41 4.55 2.66
N SER A 183 -15.83 4.64 3.88
CA SER A 183 -15.89 5.85 4.70
C SER A 183 -14.88 6.90 4.22
N GLU A 184 -15.01 8.14 4.73
CA GLU A 184 -14.08 9.25 4.38
C GLU A 184 -12.67 9.09 4.97
N GLY A 185 -12.34 7.91 5.52
CA GLY A 185 -10.99 7.58 5.97
C GLY A 185 -10.81 7.61 7.49
N ASP A 186 -11.89 7.63 8.26
CA ASP A 186 -11.83 7.61 9.71
C ASP A 186 -11.26 6.29 10.23
N VAL A 187 -10.22 6.39 11.06
CA VAL A 187 -9.63 5.26 11.79
C VAL A 187 -10.09 5.30 13.23
N ASN A 188 -10.92 4.33 13.62
CA ASN A 188 -11.37 4.19 14.99
C ASN A 188 -10.38 3.33 15.78
N VAL A 189 -9.85 3.85 16.90
CA VAL A 189 -8.90 3.13 17.75
C VAL A 189 -9.60 2.64 19.02
N THR A 190 -9.49 1.33 19.29
CA THR A 190 -9.92 0.69 20.54
C THR A 190 -8.69 0.19 21.27
N GLN A 191 -8.51 0.61 22.51
CA GLN A 191 -7.36 0.23 23.34
C GLN A 191 -7.63 -1.04 24.16
N ASN A 192 -6.56 -1.76 24.50
CA ASN A 192 -6.58 -2.92 25.38
C ASN A 192 -7.55 -4.02 24.95
N VAL A 193 -7.58 -4.35 23.65
CA VAL A 193 -8.41 -5.44 23.12
C VAL A 193 -7.89 -6.81 23.58
N ASN A 194 -8.78 -7.79 23.64
CA ASN A 194 -8.37 -9.15 23.95
C ASN A 194 -7.67 -9.80 22.74
N LEU A 195 -6.33 -9.81 22.75
CA LEU A 195 -5.50 -10.37 21.69
C LEU A 195 -5.86 -11.83 21.34
N ARG A 196 -6.27 -12.65 22.33
CA ARG A 196 -6.71 -14.04 22.07
C ARG A 196 -7.84 -14.14 21.06
N ARG A 197 -8.75 -13.17 21.04
CA ARG A 197 -9.89 -13.17 20.10
C ARG A 197 -9.46 -12.90 18.68
N HIS A 198 -8.45 -12.05 18.48
CA HIS A 198 -7.98 -11.63 17.16
C HIS A 198 -6.86 -12.52 16.62
N LEU A 199 -6.08 -13.13 17.49
CA LEU A 199 -4.92 -13.95 17.13
C LEU A 199 -5.18 -15.46 17.28
N GLY A 200 -6.37 -15.84 17.79
CA GLY A 200 -6.73 -17.22 18.06
C GLY A 200 -6.61 -18.16 16.85
N TRP A 201 -6.80 -17.62 15.66
CA TRP A 201 -6.73 -18.41 14.42
C TRP A 201 -5.36 -19.10 14.22
N MET A 202 -4.27 -18.48 14.72
CA MET A 202 -2.93 -19.08 14.68
C MET A 202 -2.80 -20.32 15.59
N GLN A 203 -3.70 -20.46 16.56
CA GLN A 203 -3.75 -21.55 17.53
C GLN A 203 -4.99 -22.43 17.35
N TYR A 204 -5.58 -22.45 16.14
CA TYR A 204 -6.80 -23.22 15.81
C TYR A 204 -8.00 -22.88 16.70
N ARG A 205 -8.12 -21.61 17.14
CA ARG A 205 -9.25 -21.13 17.92
C ARG A 205 -10.16 -20.24 17.10
N LEU A 206 -11.46 -20.49 17.18
CA LEU A 206 -12.52 -19.65 16.65
C LEU A 206 -13.27 -19.02 17.82
N ASN A 207 -13.39 -17.71 17.82
CA ASN A 207 -14.17 -16.97 18.82
C ASN A 207 -15.28 -16.19 18.12
N PHE A 208 -16.50 -16.40 18.54
CA PHE A 208 -17.66 -15.63 18.11
C PHE A 208 -18.28 -14.97 19.34
N ASP A 209 -18.50 -13.68 19.29
CA ASP A 209 -19.09 -12.89 20.36
C ASP A 209 -20.18 -11.99 19.78
N ASN A 210 -21.44 -12.45 19.90
CA ASN A 210 -22.60 -11.76 19.37
C ASN A 210 -22.53 -11.52 17.82
N ILE A 211 -21.96 -12.49 17.07
CA ILE A 211 -21.69 -12.39 15.65
C ILE A 211 -22.89 -12.90 14.84
N PRO A 212 -23.38 -12.16 13.82
CA PRO A 212 -24.43 -12.64 12.91
C PRO A 212 -24.04 -13.97 12.25
N LEU A 213 -25.01 -14.90 12.13
CA LEU A 213 -24.77 -16.24 11.59
C LEU A 213 -24.28 -16.21 10.13
N SER A 214 -24.64 -15.19 9.36
CA SER A 214 -24.09 -14.94 8.03
C SER A 214 -22.56 -14.77 8.08
N GLN A 215 -22.05 -14.01 9.05
CA GLN A 215 -20.61 -13.79 9.21
C GLN A 215 -19.92 -15.01 9.84
N VAL A 216 -20.61 -15.75 10.73
CA VAL A 216 -20.12 -17.03 11.25
C VAL A 216 -19.95 -18.01 10.08
N ALA A 217 -20.97 -18.14 9.22
CA ALA A 217 -20.91 -19.01 8.04
C ALA A 217 -19.73 -18.67 7.12
N SER A 218 -19.54 -17.40 6.77
CA SER A 218 -18.39 -16.98 5.96
C SER A 218 -17.05 -17.38 6.59
N THR A 219 -16.93 -17.24 7.91
CA THR A 219 -15.72 -17.65 8.64
C THR A 219 -15.51 -19.17 8.58
N LEU A 220 -16.57 -19.95 8.83
CA LEU A 220 -16.50 -21.41 8.77
C LEU A 220 -16.22 -21.93 7.36
N GLN A 221 -16.79 -21.31 6.33
CA GLN A 221 -16.50 -21.64 4.93
C GLN A 221 -15.01 -21.48 4.61
N ARG A 222 -14.40 -20.38 5.04
CA ARG A 222 -12.95 -20.19 4.86
C ARG A 222 -12.13 -21.15 5.71
N TRP A 223 -12.53 -21.35 6.97
CA TRP A 223 -11.76 -22.16 7.93
C TRP A 223 -11.70 -23.64 7.61
N TYR A 224 -12.85 -24.21 7.22
CA TYR A 224 -12.99 -25.65 6.96
C TYR A 224 -13.04 -26.01 5.48
N GLY A 225 -13.13 -25.04 4.60
CA GLY A 225 -13.27 -25.28 3.17
C GLY A 225 -14.62 -25.92 2.80
N VAL A 226 -15.68 -25.57 3.50
CA VAL A 226 -17.06 -26.02 3.27
C VAL A 226 -17.89 -24.92 2.61
N ASP A 227 -19.07 -25.27 2.08
CA ASP A 227 -20.06 -24.31 1.60
C ASP A 227 -21.28 -24.35 2.52
N ILE A 228 -21.66 -23.17 3.07
CA ILE A 228 -22.79 -23.04 4.00
C ILE A 228 -23.86 -22.19 3.34
N GLU A 229 -25.07 -22.77 3.22
CA GLU A 229 -26.23 -22.09 2.69
C GLU A 229 -27.33 -22.01 3.76
N PHE A 230 -28.22 -21.04 3.60
CA PHE A 230 -29.37 -20.83 4.46
C PHE A 230 -30.64 -21.11 3.69
N GLU A 231 -31.50 -21.98 4.20
CA GLU A 231 -32.82 -22.24 3.63
C GLU A 231 -33.77 -21.06 3.86
N ASN A 232 -33.56 -20.32 4.99
CA ASN A 232 -34.31 -19.13 5.34
C ASN A 232 -33.37 -17.97 5.66
N ASP A 233 -33.58 -16.84 4.98
CA ASP A 233 -32.75 -15.63 5.20
C ASP A 233 -32.83 -15.07 6.62
N GLN A 234 -33.91 -15.31 7.36
CA GLN A 234 -34.01 -14.90 8.76
C GLN A 234 -32.94 -15.52 9.66
N LEU A 235 -32.41 -16.68 9.30
CA LEU A 235 -31.34 -17.33 10.04
C LEU A 235 -30.03 -16.52 10.01
N ARG A 236 -29.81 -15.76 8.94
CA ARG A 236 -28.60 -14.96 8.74
C ARG A 236 -28.35 -13.94 9.86
N GLU A 237 -29.44 -13.41 10.44
CA GLU A 237 -29.42 -12.38 11.46
C GLU A 237 -29.31 -12.93 12.90
N LYS A 238 -29.52 -14.27 13.09
CA LYS A 238 -29.30 -14.89 14.38
C LYS A 238 -27.86 -14.69 14.81
N LYS A 239 -27.63 -14.43 16.09
CA LYS A 239 -26.29 -14.13 16.60
C LYS A 239 -25.74 -15.28 17.44
N LEU A 240 -24.51 -15.66 17.16
CA LEU A 240 -23.78 -16.70 17.89
C LEU A 240 -22.77 -16.07 18.85
N THR A 241 -22.75 -16.62 20.10
CA THR A 241 -21.64 -16.45 21.03
C THR A 241 -21.13 -17.82 21.41
N ALA A 242 -19.91 -18.14 20.98
CA ALA A 242 -19.28 -19.44 21.24
C ALA A 242 -17.76 -19.35 21.05
N ASP A 243 -17.03 -20.17 21.78
CA ASP A 243 -15.59 -20.39 21.63
C ASP A 243 -15.33 -21.84 21.23
N PHE A 244 -14.46 -22.01 20.24
CA PHE A 244 -14.02 -23.34 19.75
C PHE A 244 -12.50 -23.40 19.76
N GLU A 245 -11.96 -24.51 20.22
CA GLU A 245 -10.54 -24.80 20.22
C GLU A 245 -10.32 -26.13 19.53
N ASP A 246 -9.60 -26.14 18.41
CA ASP A 246 -9.28 -27.32 17.58
C ASP A 246 -10.51 -28.20 17.28
N ALA A 247 -11.68 -27.57 17.13
CA ALA A 247 -12.93 -28.25 16.90
C ALA A 247 -13.12 -28.66 15.44
N SER A 248 -13.73 -29.79 15.19
CA SER A 248 -14.17 -30.20 13.86
C SER A 248 -15.40 -29.41 13.40
N ILE A 249 -15.64 -29.34 12.06
CA ILE A 249 -16.84 -28.69 11.54
C ILE A 249 -18.14 -29.30 12.08
N HIS A 250 -18.15 -30.60 12.31
CA HIS A 250 -19.33 -31.30 12.87
C HIS A 250 -19.64 -30.85 14.29
N GLU A 251 -18.60 -30.66 15.13
CA GLU A 251 -18.77 -30.16 16.49
C GLU A 251 -19.27 -28.72 16.49
N VAL A 252 -18.71 -27.88 15.61
CA VAL A 252 -19.12 -26.47 15.47
C VAL A 252 -20.58 -26.38 15.03
N ILE A 253 -21.00 -27.16 14.00
CA ILE A 253 -22.38 -27.13 13.51
C ILE A 253 -23.34 -27.64 14.60
N ARG A 254 -22.97 -28.66 15.34
CA ARG A 254 -23.78 -29.15 16.46
C ARG A 254 -24.01 -28.11 17.56
N VAL A 255 -22.99 -27.30 17.88
CA VAL A 255 -23.15 -26.20 18.82
C VAL A 255 -24.07 -25.12 18.25
N ILE A 256 -23.95 -24.79 16.96
CA ILE A 256 -24.84 -23.84 16.28
C ILE A 256 -26.29 -24.30 16.32
N GLU A 257 -26.56 -25.59 16.05
CA GLU A 257 -27.92 -26.20 16.16
C GLU A 257 -28.51 -25.97 17.54
N ILE A 258 -27.77 -26.35 18.57
CA ILE A 258 -28.26 -26.28 19.96
C ILE A 258 -28.44 -24.82 20.40
N ALA A 259 -27.43 -23.96 20.12
CA ALA A 259 -27.43 -22.57 20.59
C ALA A 259 -28.48 -21.70 19.92
N LEU A 260 -28.77 -21.96 18.64
CA LEU A 260 -29.66 -21.12 17.84
C LEU A 260 -30.99 -21.78 17.50
N ASN A 261 -31.22 -23.04 17.95
CA ASN A 261 -32.39 -23.86 17.62
C ASN A 261 -32.63 -23.84 16.10
N VAL A 262 -31.65 -24.36 15.35
CA VAL A 262 -31.66 -24.53 13.90
C VAL A 262 -31.35 -25.97 13.59
N GLU A 263 -31.81 -26.47 12.44
CA GLU A 263 -31.47 -27.81 11.91
C GLU A 263 -30.42 -27.65 10.81
N HIS A 264 -29.68 -28.72 10.52
CA HIS A 264 -28.77 -28.73 9.37
C HIS A 264 -28.92 -30.01 8.54
N GLU A 265 -28.56 -29.91 7.28
CA GLU A 265 -28.33 -31.02 6.38
C GLU A 265 -26.93 -30.92 5.79
N MET A 266 -26.12 -31.98 5.92
CA MET A 266 -24.76 -32.01 5.36
C MET A 266 -24.68 -33.05 4.23
N LYS A 267 -24.21 -32.60 3.04
CA LYS A 267 -23.96 -33.44 1.86
C LYS A 267 -22.56 -33.16 1.33
N GLY A 268 -21.61 -34.03 1.70
CA GLY A 268 -20.20 -33.79 1.39
C GLY A 268 -19.68 -32.52 2.04
N ARG A 269 -19.26 -31.55 1.24
CA ARG A 269 -18.76 -30.23 1.74
C ARG A 269 -19.86 -29.19 1.85
N LYS A 270 -21.06 -29.46 1.41
CA LYS A 270 -22.20 -28.56 1.46
C LYS A 270 -23.02 -28.77 2.73
N ILE A 271 -23.26 -27.68 3.47
CA ILE A 271 -24.06 -27.63 4.70
C ILE A 271 -25.21 -26.66 4.46
N THR A 272 -26.45 -27.10 4.68
CA THR A 272 -27.62 -26.23 4.60
C THR A 272 -28.22 -26.09 6.00
N LEU A 273 -28.31 -24.85 6.50
CA LEU A 273 -28.95 -24.49 7.77
C LEU A 273 -30.42 -24.19 7.50
N LYS A 274 -31.31 -24.80 8.35
CA LYS A 274 -32.77 -24.79 8.19
C LYS A 274 -33.48 -24.17 9.38
#